data_86d2fbec92106d1f929c2ced7c972279
#
_entry.id   86d2fbec92106d1f929c2ced7c972279
#
_cell.length_a   1.000
_cell.length_b   1.000
_cell.length_c   1.000
_cell.angle_alpha   90.00
_cell.angle_beta   90.00
_cell.angle_gamma   90.00
#
_symmetry.space_group_name_H-M   'P 1'
#
loop_
_entity.id
_entity.type
_entity.pdbx_description
1 polymer ?
#
loop_
_entity_poly.entity_id
_entity_poly.type
_entity_poly.pdbx_seq_one_letter_code
_entity_poly.pdbx_strand_id
1 'polypeptide(L)' 'MTKTGLRVVVDRYDIIITQPGSNSMAVYFKPRGQPYLVAKNPPIGSREFRERAWEMANAKARELGWIAGYR' A
#
# COMPACT_ATOMS: atom_id res chain seq x y z
N MET A 1 -2.38 2.78 22.91
CA MET A 1 -2.36 2.78 22.36
C MET A 1 -2.31 2.39 21.41
N THR A 2 -2.47 2.16 20.87
CA THR A 2 -2.39 1.84 20.16
C THR A 2 -2.48 1.81 19.10
N LYS A 3 -2.31 1.93 18.55
CA LYS A 3 -2.38 1.96 17.58
C LYS A 3 -2.35 1.13 16.76
N THR A 4 -2.76 1.05 16.18
CA THR A 4 -2.71 0.09 15.40
C THR A 4 -2.11 0.32 14.19
N GLY A 5 -1.08 0.01 14.00
CA GLY A 5 -0.41 0.21 12.81
C GLY A 5 -0.83 -0.72 11.74
N LEU A 6 -0.72 -0.26 10.52
CA LEU A 6 -0.88 -1.15 9.41
C LEU A 6 0.47 -1.80 9.14
N ARG A 7 0.44 -3.01 8.57
CA ARG A 7 1.67 -3.71 8.25
C ARG A 7 1.94 -3.58 6.77
N VAL A 8 3.17 -3.29 6.41
CA VAL A 8 3.59 -3.15 5.03
C VAL A 8 4.58 -4.24 4.70
N VAL A 9 4.31 -5.02 3.68
CA VAL A 9 5.22 -6.07 3.24
C VAL A 9 5.46 -5.88 1.75
N VAL A 10 6.70 -5.97 1.33
CA VAL A 10 7.03 -5.89 -0.09
C VAL A 10 7.39 -7.30 -0.54
N ASP A 11 6.66 -7.81 -1.54
CA ASP A 11 6.90 -9.15 -2.04
C ASP A 11 7.16 -9.01 -3.52
N ARG A 12 8.42 -9.01 -3.90
CA ARG A 12 8.85 -8.83 -5.27
C ARG A 12 8.40 -7.46 -5.78
N TYR A 13 7.35 -7.40 -6.57
CA TYR A 13 6.89 -6.16 -7.15
C TYR A 13 5.57 -5.70 -6.56
N ASP A 14 5.11 -6.37 -5.51
CA ASP A 14 3.84 -6.03 -4.88
C ASP A 14 4.09 -5.40 -3.51
N ILE A 15 3.27 -4.43 -3.17
CA ILE A 15 3.28 -3.85 -1.83
C ILE A 15 1.98 -4.26 -1.19
N ILE A 16 2.07 -5.01 -0.10
CA ILE A 16 0.92 -5.58 0.56
C ILE A 16 0.70 -4.87 1.88
N ILE A 17 -0.48 -4.32 2.07
CA ILE A 17 -0.84 -3.61 3.29
C ILE A 17 -1.91 -4.42 3.99
N THR A 18 -1.69 -4.73 5.25
CA THR A 18 -2.69 -5.45 6.04
C THR A 18 -2.90 -4.75 7.36
N GLN A 19 -4.01 -5.01 7.98
CA GLN A 19 -4.29 -4.50 9.31
C GLN A 19 -4.39 -5.70 10.25
N PRO A 20 -3.44 -5.85 11.17
CA PRO A 20 -3.47 -6.99 12.08
C PRO A 20 -4.76 -7.02 12.88
N GLY A 21 -5.31 -8.20 13.04
CA GLY A 21 -6.54 -8.37 13.78
C GLY A 21 -7.78 -8.20 12.95
N SER A 22 -7.64 -7.98 11.65
CA SER A 22 -8.81 -7.85 10.80
C SER A 22 -8.51 -8.53 9.48
N ASN A 23 -9.52 -8.58 8.61
CA ASN A 23 -9.34 -9.15 7.28
C ASN A 23 -8.99 -8.09 6.26
N SER A 24 -8.69 -6.88 6.70
CA SER A 24 -8.40 -5.81 5.77
C SER A 24 -7.10 -6.06 5.07
N MET A 25 -7.08 -5.88 3.76
CA MET A 25 -5.89 -6.10 2.96
C MET A 25 -5.97 -5.32 1.67
N ALA A 26 -4.85 -4.78 1.25
CA ALA A 26 -4.75 -4.10 -0.03
C ALA A 26 -3.40 -4.46 -0.64
N VAL A 27 -3.40 -4.74 -1.93
CA VAL A 27 -2.17 -5.07 -2.64
C VAL A 27 -2.05 -4.11 -3.81
N TYR A 28 -0.89 -3.47 -3.92
CA TYR A 28 -0.64 -2.50 -4.97
C TYR A 28 0.63 -2.88 -5.72
N PHE A 29 0.70 -2.47 -6.98
CA PHE A 29 1.91 -2.68 -7.74
C PHE A 29 2.08 -1.51 -8.72
N LYS A 30 3.28 -1.35 -9.22
CA LYS A 30 3.53 -0.31 -10.22
C LYS A 30 3.53 -0.97 -11.59
N PRO A 31 2.59 -0.64 -12.46
CA PRO A 31 2.59 -1.19 -13.80
C PRO A 31 3.86 -0.77 -14.52
N ARG A 32 4.32 -1.63 -15.40
CA ARG A 32 5.52 -1.35 -16.13
C ARG A 32 5.37 -0.07 -16.93
N GLY A 33 6.34 0.81 -16.83
CA GLY A 33 6.33 2.05 -17.57
C GLY A 33 5.44 3.14 -17.03
N GLN A 34 4.77 2.88 -15.90
CA GLN A 34 3.89 3.89 -15.33
C GLN A 34 4.51 4.44 -14.05
N PRO A 35 4.35 5.72 -13.79
CA PRO A 35 4.95 6.33 -12.60
C PRO A 35 4.03 6.33 -11.39
N TYR A 36 3.11 5.39 -11.30
CA TYR A 36 2.16 5.36 -10.20
C TYR A 36 1.81 3.92 -9.84
N LEU A 37 1.22 3.77 -8.66
CA LEU A 37 0.74 2.47 -8.21
C LEU A 37 -0.71 2.28 -8.59
N VAL A 38 -1.11 1.04 -8.78
CA VAL A 38 -2.51 0.69 -8.95
C VAL A 38 -2.82 -0.49 -8.03
N ALA A 39 -4.07 -0.64 -7.67
CA ALA A 39 -4.48 -1.76 -6.85
C ALA A 39 -4.51 -3.01 -7.71
N LYS A 40 -3.89 -4.07 -7.22
CA LYS A 40 -3.87 -5.32 -7.94
C LYS A 40 -5.23 -6.00 -7.88
N ASN A 41 -5.89 -5.87 -6.73
CA ASN A 41 -7.24 -6.38 -6.53
C ASN A 41 -8.00 -5.32 -5.78
N PRO A 42 -9.32 -5.33 -5.81
CA PRO A 42 -10.05 -4.36 -5.00
C PRO A 42 -9.67 -4.52 -3.54
N PRO A 43 -9.29 -3.43 -2.87
CA PRO A 43 -8.91 -3.52 -1.47
C PRO A 43 -10.09 -3.99 -0.62
N ILE A 44 -9.76 -4.73 0.43
CA ILE A 44 -10.75 -5.25 1.36
C ILE A 44 -10.60 -4.50 2.66
N GLY A 45 -11.67 -3.86 3.11
CA GLY A 45 -11.61 -3.14 4.37
C GLY A 45 -12.44 -1.88 4.32
N SER A 46 -12.41 -1.14 5.44
CA SER A 46 -13.18 0.09 5.54
C SER A 46 -12.57 1.16 4.65
N ARG A 47 -13.33 2.20 4.41
CA ARG A 47 -12.82 3.32 3.65
C ARG A 47 -11.58 3.91 4.33
N GLU A 48 -11.62 4.01 5.65
CA GLU A 48 -10.49 4.55 6.38
C GLU A 48 -9.25 3.70 6.17
N PHE A 49 -9.40 2.38 6.24
CA PHE A 49 -8.28 1.49 5.98
C PHE A 49 -7.76 1.68 4.56
N ARG A 50 -8.66 1.75 3.59
CA ARG A 50 -8.23 1.86 2.20
C ARG A 50 -7.47 3.16 1.94
N GLU A 51 -7.90 4.26 2.56
CA GLU A 51 -7.20 5.52 2.39
C GLU A 51 -5.82 5.47 3.00
N ARG A 52 -5.71 4.89 4.19
CA ARG A 52 -4.42 4.78 4.83
C ARG A 52 -3.51 3.84 4.08
N ALA A 53 -4.06 2.74 3.60
CA ALA A 53 -3.26 1.76 2.86
C ALA A 53 -2.69 2.39 1.60
N TRP A 54 -3.49 3.20 0.92
CA TRP A 54 -3.04 3.87 -0.29
C TRP A 54 -1.87 4.81 0.03
N GLU A 55 -1.99 5.59 1.09
CA GLU A 55 -0.93 6.50 1.48
C GLU A 55 0.34 5.75 1.86
N MET A 56 0.20 4.68 2.62
CA MET A 56 1.35 3.92 3.03
C MET A 56 2.02 3.22 1.86
N ALA A 57 1.24 2.72 0.93
CA ALA A 57 1.80 2.05 -0.23
C ALA A 57 2.59 3.03 -1.08
N ASN A 58 2.06 4.24 -1.27
CA ASN A 58 2.78 5.24 -2.04
C ASN A 58 4.05 5.69 -1.34
N ALA A 59 3.99 5.84 -0.01
CA ALA A 59 5.19 6.20 0.73
C ALA A 59 6.27 5.14 0.59
N LYS A 60 5.87 3.86 0.66
CA LYS A 60 6.82 2.77 0.50
C LYS A 60 7.38 2.74 -0.92
N ALA A 61 6.54 2.97 -1.91
CA ALA A 61 7.01 2.96 -3.30
C ALA A 61 8.03 4.07 -3.54
N ARG A 62 7.81 5.23 -2.93
CA ARG A 62 8.79 6.32 -3.05
C ARG A 62 10.08 5.95 -2.35
N GLU A 63 9.97 5.31 -1.19
CA GLU A 63 11.13 4.88 -0.45
C GLU A 63 11.96 3.89 -1.25
N LEU A 64 11.27 3.00 -1.98
CA LEU A 64 11.95 1.98 -2.79
C LEU A 64 12.43 2.52 -4.13
N GLY A 65 12.05 3.74 -4.46
CA GLY A 65 12.43 4.32 -5.75
C GLY A 65 11.57 3.87 -6.90
N TRP A 66 10.42 3.25 -6.62
CA TRP A 66 9.54 2.79 -7.68
C TRP A 66 8.80 3.95 -8.34
N ILE A 67 8.46 4.98 -7.56
CA ILE A 67 7.81 6.16 -8.10
C ILE A 67 8.57 7.38 -7.60
N ALA A 68 8.35 8.51 -8.24
CA ALA A 68 9.09 9.70 -7.91
C ALA A 68 8.67 10.23 -6.55
N GLY A 69 9.60 10.78 -5.84
CA GLY A 69 9.29 11.54 -4.62
C GLY A 69 8.61 12.80 -5.01
N TYR A 70 7.94 13.46 -4.11
CA TYR A 70 7.24 14.57 -4.46
C TYR A 70 7.54 15.64 -3.69
N ARG A 71 7.77 16.58 -3.99
CA ARG A 71 8.18 17.56 -3.30
C ARG A 71 7.53 18.31 -3.15
#